data_d190124ee48da8a2ae247e92c27fbdf5
#
_entry.id   d190124ee48da8a2ae247e92c27fbdf5
#
_cell.length_a   1.000
_cell.length_b   1.000
_cell.length_c   1.000
_cell.angle_alpha   90.00
_cell.angle_beta   90.00
_cell.angle_gamma   90.00
#
_symmetry.space_group_name_H-M   'P 1'
#
loop_
_entity.id
_entity.type
_entity.pdbx_description
1 polymer ?
#
loop_
_entity_poly.entity_id
_entity_poly.type
_entity_poly.pdbx_seq_one_letter_code
_entity_poly.pdbx_strand_id
1 'polypeptide(L)'
;VSTSTRPFLIVYVAWHPSFSIGHKIAKHLYDHFRRELYENVAGGTGLSVLYRSEPDAGTRSPIAVDLDEGETAAIILLVDENFAADPAYMAWARNLMDRTDMAGLRARVFPIAIDGALTRIGFLQQAVRWDTWVGLEEGQRLRRLTSDLTYQFSRMLRSYLERLRRPTEEDAALDQYLRKVQIFLSHSKHDQDGGRIAKLVRETLFQGDGLATFFDVHDIPIGVRFDRAILQQVRVSAVVAIHTDSYSSREWCRREIIEAKRWSVPLVVANCIADADERGFPYMGNVPVVRMDPRAVDRIDQIAARLLDEVLKDFLWRCRIELAKMSSSCDDVVFLPRPPELISLANLEGRASADVTLVYPDPPLGSEEQRLFEVIAPKVRLRSLTEWLAEVSVTA
;
A
#
# COMPACT_ATOMS: atom_id res chain seq x y z
N VAL A 1 24.45 -11.22 13.61
CA VAL A 1 23.25 -10.39 13.78
C VAL A 1 22.10 -11.22 13.29
N SER A 2 21.22 -11.66 14.20
CA SER A 2 20.00 -12.40 13.85
C SER A 2 19.18 -11.52 12.92
N THR A 3 19.06 -11.90 11.65
CA THR A 3 18.08 -11.31 10.73
C THR A 3 16.72 -11.49 11.39
N SER A 4 16.12 -10.40 11.84
CA SER A 4 14.81 -10.44 12.48
C SER A 4 13.82 -11.11 11.52
N THR A 5 13.34 -12.28 11.87
CA THR A 5 12.28 -13.00 11.15
C THR A 5 10.90 -12.42 11.47
N ARG A 6 10.87 -11.28 12.18
CA ARG A 6 9.63 -10.62 12.61
C ARG A 6 8.92 -9.97 11.43
N PRO A 7 7.60 -10.08 11.35
CA PRO A 7 6.80 -9.34 10.38
C PRO A 7 6.98 -7.83 10.55
N PHE A 8 7.03 -7.07 9.44
CA PHE A 8 7.13 -5.60 9.49
C PHE A 8 5.90 -4.96 10.13
N LEU A 9 4.75 -5.53 9.84
CA LEU A 9 3.48 -5.09 10.38
C LEU A 9 2.63 -6.31 10.70
N ILE A 10 2.23 -6.41 11.97
CA ILE A 10 1.21 -7.33 12.42
C ILE A 10 -0.10 -6.58 12.62
N VAL A 11 -1.18 -7.15 12.12
CA VAL A 11 -2.53 -6.62 12.27
C VAL A 11 -3.31 -7.53 13.21
N TYR A 12 -3.72 -7.00 14.34
CA TYR A 12 -4.62 -7.67 15.26
C TYR A 12 -6.04 -7.16 15.04
N VAL A 13 -7.02 -8.05 14.95
CA VAL A 13 -8.44 -7.70 14.88
C VAL A 13 -9.15 -8.24 16.11
N ALA A 14 -9.72 -7.34 16.91
CA ALA A 14 -10.40 -7.69 18.14
C ALA A 14 -11.87 -7.25 18.09
N TRP A 15 -12.76 -8.11 18.57
CA TRP A 15 -14.19 -7.84 18.70
C TRP A 15 -14.78 -8.68 19.83
N HIS A 16 -15.94 -8.27 20.36
CA HIS A 16 -16.65 -9.08 21.35
C HIS A 16 -17.33 -10.31 20.69
N PRO A 17 -17.23 -11.52 21.24
CA PRO A 17 -17.81 -12.75 20.64
C PRO A 17 -19.30 -12.64 20.34
N SER A 18 -20.06 -11.89 21.14
CA SER A 18 -21.50 -11.66 20.93
C SER A 18 -21.81 -10.69 19.76
N PHE A 19 -20.81 -10.07 19.15
CA PHE A 19 -20.99 -9.23 17.98
C PHE A 19 -21.14 -10.08 16.72
N SER A 20 -22.39 -10.25 16.26
CA SER A 20 -22.76 -11.25 15.25
C SER A 20 -22.06 -11.11 13.90
N ILE A 21 -21.73 -9.89 13.45
CA ILE A 21 -21.01 -9.65 12.18
C ILE A 21 -19.51 -9.41 12.38
N GLY A 22 -19.00 -9.46 13.61
CA GLY A 22 -17.58 -9.23 13.92
C GLY A 22 -16.67 -10.16 13.16
N HIS A 23 -16.95 -11.46 13.16
CA HIS A 23 -16.18 -12.46 12.41
C HIS A 23 -16.21 -12.17 10.89
N LYS A 24 -17.34 -11.73 10.33
CA LYS A 24 -17.45 -11.43 8.90
C LYS A 24 -16.55 -10.26 8.50
N ILE A 25 -16.54 -9.19 9.32
CA ILE A 25 -15.64 -8.04 9.10
C ILE A 25 -14.19 -8.49 9.23
N ALA A 26 -13.85 -9.20 10.31
CA ALA A 26 -12.49 -9.68 10.55
C ALA A 26 -11.99 -10.61 9.43
N LYS A 27 -12.85 -11.53 8.94
CA LYS A 27 -12.53 -12.39 7.81
C LYS A 27 -12.29 -11.59 6.52
N HIS A 28 -13.09 -10.58 6.24
CA HIS A 28 -12.89 -9.72 5.07
C HIS A 28 -11.53 -9.00 5.12
N LEU A 29 -11.15 -8.46 6.29
CA LEU A 29 -9.84 -7.84 6.50
C LEU A 29 -8.70 -8.87 6.37
N TYR A 30 -8.90 -10.05 6.93
CA TYR A 30 -7.95 -11.15 6.79
C TYR A 30 -7.73 -11.54 5.33
N ASP A 31 -8.81 -11.78 4.57
CA ASP A 31 -8.75 -12.18 3.17
C ASP A 31 -8.08 -11.09 2.30
N HIS A 32 -8.24 -9.81 2.66
CA HIS A 32 -7.61 -8.71 1.93
C HIS A 32 -6.11 -8.57 2.27
N PHE A 33 -5.75 -8.57 3.55
CA PHE A 33 -4.39 -8.26 3.99
C PHE A 33 -3.45 -9.46 3.99
N ARG A 34 -3.95 -10.66 4.28
CA ARG A 34 -3.15 -11.90 4.36
C ARG A 34 -3.10 -12.69 3.06
N ARG A 35 -3.57 -12.26 1.95
CA ARG A 35 -3.60 -13.12 0.74
C ARG A 35 -2.35 -13.97 0.61
N GLU A 36 -2.55 -15.29 0.61
CA GLU A 36 -1.47 -16.25 0.49
C GLU A 36 -0.85 -16.18 -0.91
N LEU A 37 0.49 -16.26 -0.95
CA LEU A 37 1.29 -16.16 -2.18
C LEU A 37 0.89 -17.19 -3.26
N TYR A 38 0.27 -18.31 -2.86
CA TYR A 38 -0.04 -19.44 -3.75
C TYR A 38 -1.41 -19.34 -4.42
N GLU A 39 -2.38 -18.65 -3.85
CA GLU A 39 -3.72 -18.55 -4.43
C GLU A 39 -3.89 -17.38 -5.41
N ASN A 40 -3.04 -16.36 -5.32
CA ASN A 40 -3.13 -15.21 -6.21
C ASN A 40 -1.78 -14.47 -6.28
N VAL A 41 -0.93 -14.90 -7.20
CA VAL A 41 0.42 -14.34 -7.45
C VAL A 41 0.44 -12.81 -7.62
N ALA A 42 -0.70 -12.20 -7.96
CA ALA A 42 -0.80 -10.76 -8.20
C ALA A 42 -1.38 -9.93 -7.05
N GLY A 43 -1.80 -10.51 -5.92
CA GLY A 43 -2.83 -9.84 -5.15
C GLY A 43 -2.67 -9.60 -3.65
N GLY A 44 -1.73 -10.20 -2.94
CA GLY A 44 -1.67 -10.04 -1.48
C GLY A 44 -0.75 -8.93 -1.00
N THR A 45 -1.05 -8.32 0.15
CA THR A 45 -0.09 -7.45 0.85
C THR A 45 0.89 -8.26 1.69
N GLY A 46 0.56 -9.52 2.00
CA GLY A 46 1.40 -10.43 2.80
C GLY A 46 1.56 -9.99 4.26
N LEU A 47 0.55 -9.30 4.82
CA LEU A 47 0.53 -8.92 6.22
C LEU A 47 0.10 -10.10 7.11
N SER A 48 0.67 -10.20 8.28
CA SER A 48 0.21 -11.13 9.32
C SER A 48 -1.03 -10.56 9.98
N VAL A 49 -2.16 -11.28 9.90
CA VAL A 49 -3.43 -10.88 10.52
C VAL A 49 -3.82 -11.92 11.57
N LEU A 50 -4.05 -11.48 12.80
CA LEU A 50 -4.37 -12.33 13.95
C LEU A 50 -5.67 -11.87 14.60
N TYR A 51 -6.51 -12.83 15.01
CA TYR A 51 -7.76 -12.55 15.70
C TYR A 51 -7.58 -12.53 17.22
N ARG A 52 -8.30 -11.66 17.88
CA ARG A 52 -8.34 -11.49 19.34
C ARG A 52 -9.80 -11.29 19.82
N SER A 53 -10.69 -12.19 19.43
CA SER A 53 -12.10 -12.16 19.85
C SER A 53 -12.39 -13.07 21.03
N GLU A 54 -11.81 -14.26 21.03
CA GLU A 54 -12.07 -15.23 22.06
C GLU A 54 -11.43 -14.81 23.40
N PRO A 55 -12.16 -14.99 24.51
CA PRO A 55 -11.61 -14.71 25.83
C PRO A 55 -10.59 -15.79 26.21
N ASP A 56 -9.52 -15.36 26.86
CA ASP A 56 -8.61 -16.25 27.57
C ASP A 56 -9.37 -16.95 28.72
N ALA A 57 -9.22 -18.23 28.85
CA ALA A 57 -9.91 -19.06 29.83
C ALA A 57 -9.68 -18.61 31.31
N GLY A 58 -8.54 -17.94 31.59
CA GLY A 58 -8.20 -17.48 32.94
C GLY A 58 -8.70 -16.06 33.27
N THR A 59 -8.78 -15.17 32.28
CA THR A 59 -9.00 -13.74 32.51
C THR A 59 -10.34 -13.21 32.05
N ARG A 60 -11.10 -13.96 31.25
CA ARG A 60 -12.32 -13.52 30.54
C ARG A 60 -12.12 -12.32 29.60
N SER A 61 -10.89 -11.83 29.44
CA SER A 61 -10.52 -10.78 28.48
C SER A 61 -9.95 -11.41 27.20
N PRO A 62 -9.90 -10.70 26.09
CA PRO A 62 -9.25 -11.19 24.89
C PRO A 62 -7.81 -11.64 25.16
N ILE A 63 -7.33 -12.62 24.39
CA ILE A 63 -5.92 -13.05 24.43
C ILE A 63 -5.03 -11.81 24.27
N ALA A 64 -3.97 -11.74 25.06
CA ALA A 64 -3.07 -10.59 25.07
C ALA A 64 -2.45 -10.34 23.67
N VAL A 65 -2.26 -9.07 23.35
CA VAL A 65 -1.51 -8.62 22.18
C VAL A 65 -0.05 -8.44 22.59
N ASP A 66 0.86 -9.10 21.87
CA ASP A 66 2.29 -8.85 22.00
C ASP A 66 2.70 -7.80 20.95
N LEU A 67 3.08 -6.59 21.43
CA LEU A 67 3.51 -5.50 20.55
C LEU A 67 4.91 -5.70 19.96
N ASP A 68 5.67 -6.65 20.50
CA ASP A 68 7.04 -6.97 20.06
C ASP A 68 7.10 -8.19 19.12
N GLU A 69 5.97 -8.81 18.82
CA GLU A 69 5.86 -9.91 17.85
C GLU A 69 6.20 -9.46 16.42
N GLY A 70 6.00 -8.16 16.11
CA GLY A 70 6.38 -7.52 14.85
C GLY A 70 7.22 -6.26 15.04
N GLU A 71 7.75 -5.73 13.95
CA GLU A 71 8.46 -4.44 13.94
C GLU A 71 7.49 -3.28 14.20
N THR A 72 6.26 -3.40 13.68
CA THR A 72 5.13 -2.52 13.97
C THR A 72 3.86 -3.33 14.19
N ALA A 73 2.94 -2.81 15.01
CA ALA A 73 1.67 -3.46 15.33
C ALA A 73 0.49 -2.51 15.09
N ALA A 74 -0.51 -2.98 14.35
CA ALA A 74 -1.79 -2.31 14.15
C ALA A 74 -2.89 -3.12 14.83
N ILE A 75 -3.66 -2.49 15.71
CA ILE A 75 -4.72 -3.15 16.45
C ILE A 75 -6.06 -2.54 16.06
N ILE A 76 -6.89 -3.30 15.39
CA ILE A 76 -8.25 -2.92 14.98
C ILE A 76 -9.20 -3.37 16.06
N LEU A 77 -9.93 -2.43 16.68
CA LEU A 77 -10.96 -2.72 17.68
C LEU A 77 -12.34 -2.47 17.05
N LEU A 78 -13.12 -3.53 16.84
CA LEU A 78 -14.51 -3.40 16.44
C LEU A 78 -15.34 -3.17 17.70
N VAL A 79 -15.74 -1.93 17.91
CA VAL A 79 -16.40 -1.49 19.15
C VAL A 79 -17.91 -1.37 18.91
N ASP A 80 -18.65 -2.33 19.45
CA ASP A 80 -20.10 -2.35 19.51
C ASP A 80 -20.60 -2.24 20.97
N GLU A 81 -21.91 -2.27 21.14
CA GLU A 81 -22.57 -2.26 22.45
C GLU A 81 -22.09 -3.38 23.38
N ASN A 82 -21.88 -4.61 22.83
CA ASN A 82 -21.44 -5.75 23.63
C ASN A 82 -20.00 -5.53 24.14
N PHE A 83 -19.11 -5.02 23.28
CA PHE A 83 -17.73 -4.68 23.65
C PHE A 83 -17.69 -3.62 24.76
N ALA A 84 -18.49 -2.57 24.63
CA ALA A 84 -18.55 -1.46 25.56
C ALA A 84 -19.24 -1.82 26.91
N ALA A 85 -20.11 -2.82 26.91
CA ALA A 85 -20.82 -3.27 28.12
C ALA A 85 -20.00 -4.27 28.95
N ASP A 86 -19.01 -4.95 28.36
CA ASP A 86 -18.17 -5.92 29.07
C ASP A 86 -16.98 -5.25 29.77
N PRO A 87 -16.91 -5.26 31.12
CA PRO A 87 -15.80 -4.64 31.86
C PRO A 87 -14.44 -5.24 31.59
N ALA A 88 -14.35 -6.55 31.24
CA ALA A 88 -13.09 -7.22 30.96
C ALA A 88 -12.52 -6.77 29.61
N TYR A 89 -13.36 -6.68 28.57
CA TYR A 89 -12.99 -6.15 27.25
C TYR A 89 -12.57 -4.68 27.33
N MET A 90 -13.30 -3.89 28.13
CA MET A 90 -13.00 -2.47 28.35
C MET A 90 -11.67 -2.25 29.07
N ALA A 91 -11.41 -3.03 30.12
CA ALA A 91 -10.15 -2.95 30.86
C ALA A 91 -8.97 -3.37 29.98
N TRP A 92 -9.14 -4.43 29.19
CA TRP A 92 -8.16 -4.91 28.24
C TRP A 92 -7.86 -3.84 27.17
N ALA A 93 -8.88 -3.22 26.58
CA ALA A 93 -8.71 -2.18 25.57
C ALA A 93 -7.98 -0.93 26.12
N ARG A 94 -8.31 -0.47 27.33
CA ARG A 94 -7.61 0.65 27.97
C ARG A 94 -6.14 0.34 28.22
N ASN A 95 -5.83 -0.83 28.79
CA ASN A 95 -4.45 -1.27 29.00
C ASN A 95 -3.68 -1.32 27.68
N LEU A 96 -4.32 -1.83 26.60
CA LEU A 96 -3.72 -1.90 25.29
C LEU A 96 -3.43 -0.50 24.71
N MET A 97 -4.32 0.45 24.92
CA MET A 97 -4.11 1.85 24.50
C MET A 97 -2.93 2.48 25.22
N ASP A 98 -2.86 2.35 26.54
CA ASP A 98 -1.73 2.87 27.33
C ASP A 98 -0.40 2.28 26.85
N ARG A 99 -0.37 0.98 26.54
CA ARG A 99 0.82 0.31 26.00
C ARG A 99 1.18 0.79 24.59
N THR A 100 0.20 1.03 23.74
CA THR A 100 0.45 1.54 22.38
C THR A 100 0.90 3.00 22.38
N ASP A 101 0.40 3.81 23.29
CA ASP A 101 0.85 5.20 23.46
C ASP A 101 2.32 5.25 23.92
N MET A 102 2.73 4.37 24.83
CA MET A 102 4.14 4.23 25.22
C MET A 102 5.03 3.70 24.10
N ALA A 103 4.51 2.85 23.23
CA ALA A 103 5.24 2.33 22.08
C ALA A 103 5.42 3.36 20.94
N GLY A 104 4.80 4.52 21.04
CA GLY A 104 4.89 5.62 20.07
C GLY A 104 4.38 5.20 18.68
N LEU A 105 5.09 5.59 17.61
CA LEU A 105 4.69 5.30 16.22
C LEU A 105 4.86 3.82 15.82
N ARG A 106 5.40 2.95 16.69
CA ARG A 106 5.54 1.51 16.43
C ARG A 106 4.23 0.75 16.55
N ALA A 107 3.32 1.21 17.40
CA ALA A 107 2.03 0.56 17.59
C ALA A 107 0.89 1.58 17.53
N ARG A 108 -0.25 1.17 16.96
CA ARG A 108 -1.44 2.01 16.86
C ARG A 108 -2.69 1.18 17.06
N VAL A 109 -3.62 1.75 17.83
CA VAL A 109 -5.00 1.26 17.93
C VAL A 109 -5.87 2.03 16.96
N PHE A 110 -6.67 1.29 16.19
CA PHE A 110 -7.66 1.82 15.25
C PHE A 110 -9.06 1.41 15.73
N PRO A 111 -9.73 2.23 16.54
CA PRO A 111 -11.10 1.97 16.95
C PRO A 111 -12.04 2.12 15.75
N ILE A 112 -12.90 1.13 15.56
CA ILE A 112 -13.97 1.15 14.56
C ILE A 112 -15.30 1.29 15.33
N ALA A 113 -15.96 2.44 15.22
CA ALA A 113 -17.25 2.68 15.83
C ALA A 113 -18.33 1.93 15.03
N ILE A 114 -18.74 0.78 15.53
CA ILE A 114 -19.79 -0.05 14.89
C ILE A 114 -21.17 0.60 15.09
N ASP A 115 -21.35 1.17 16.28
CA ASP A 115 -22.56 1.88 16.71
C ASP A 115 -22.19 3.06 17.64
N GLY A 116 -23.16 3.63 18.34
CA GLY A 116 -22.94 4.75 19.26
C GLY A 116 -22.16 4.44 20.53
N ALA A 117 -21.80 3.18 20.79
CA ALA A 117 -21.18 2.72 22.04
C ALA A 117 -19.77 3.30 22.27
N LEU A 118 -19.06 3.63 21.20
CA LEU A 118 -17.70 4.18 21.27
C LEU A 118 -17.62 5.45 22.15
N THR A 119 -18.66 6.27 22.14
CA THR A 119 -18.69 7.52 22.95
C THR A 119 -18.63 7.26 24.44
N ARG A 120 -19.01 6.08 24.93
CA ARG A 120 -18.97 5.67 26.33
C ARG A 120 -17.59 5.19 26.77
N ILE A 121 -16.75 4.86 25.82
CA ILE A 121 -15.41 4.28 26.14
C ILE A 121 -14.42 5.37 26.52
N GLY A 122 -14.62 6.61 26.07
CA GLY A 122 -13.73 7.73 26.36
C GLY A 122 -12.35 7.63 25.70
N PHE A 123 -12.27 6.99 24.54
CA PHE A 123 -11.04 6.94 23.76
C PHE A 123 -10.68 8.33 23.23
N LEU A 124 -9.41 8.70 23.36
CA LEU A 124 -8.88 9.95 22.82
C LEU A 124 -8.51 9.81 21.33
N GLN A 125 -8.36 8.58 20.85
CA GLN A 125 -8.00 8.29 19.47
C GLN A 125 -9.18 8.54 18.52
N GLN A 126 -8.87 9.10 17.36
CA GLN A 126 -9.84 9.26 16.30
C GLN A 126 -10.27 7.88 15.76
N ALA A 127 -11.56 7.64 15.67
CA ALA A 127 -12.12 6.37 15.24
C ALA A 127 -12.62 6.41 13.79
N VAL A 128 -12.59 5.25 13.13
CA VAL A 128 -13.32 5.05 11.88
C VAL A 128 -14.81 4.93 12.19
N ARG A 129 -15.61 5.77 11.56
CA ARG A 129 -17.04 5.92 11.83
C ARG A 129 -17.89 5.01 10.94
N TRP A 130 -17.78 3.70 11.16
CA TRP A 130 -18.64 2.73 10.47
C TRP A 130 -20.14 2.98 10.69
N ASP A 131 -20.47 3.45 11.88
CA ASP A 131 -21.84 3.82 12.27
C ASP A 131 -22.48 4.92 11.40
N THR A 132 -21.68 5.78 10.77
CA THR A 132 -22.20 6.84 9.89
C THR A 132 -22.45 6.37 8.45
N TRP A 133 -22.02 5.17 8.07
CA TRP A 133 -22.15 4.63 6.72
C TRP A 133 -23.44 3.83 6.50
N VAL A 134 -24.48 4.11 7.27
CA VAL A 134 -25.76 3.35 7.27
C VAL A 134 -26.43 3.33 5.89
N GLY A 135 -26.23 4.37 5.07
CA GLY A 135 -26.76 4.44 3.70
C GLY A 135 -26.00 3.63 2.65
N LEU A 136 -24.82 3.07 3.00
CA LEU A 136 -24.04 2.27 2.09
C LEU A 136 -24.38 0.79 2.21
N GLU A 137 -24.35 0.07 1.08
CA GLU A 137 -24.41 -1.39 1.10
C GLU A 137 -23.22 -1.99 1.87
N GLU A 138 -23.42 -3.17 2.45
CA GLU A 138 -22.40 -3.84 3.27
C GLU A 138 -21.07 -4.00 2.53
N GLY A 139 -21.10 -4.42 1.26
CA GLY A 139 -19.90 -4.56 0.45
C GLY A 139 -19.15 -3.23 0.23
N GLN A 140 -19.88 -2.12 0.13
CA GLN A 140 -19.29 -0.78 0.03
C GLN A 140 -18.65 -0.37 1.35
N ARG A 141 -19.34 -0.61 2.49
CA ARG A 141 -18.76 -0.34 3.82
C ARG A 141 -17.48 -1.12 4.08
N LEU A 142 -17.46 -2.40 3.73
CA LEU A 142 -16.26 -3.25 3.87
C LEU A 142 -15.10 -2.74 3.02
N ARG A 143 -15.33 -2.39 1.76
CA ARG A 143 -14.30 -1.80 0.89
C ARG A 143 -13.77 -0.48 1.44
N ARG A 144 -14.66 0.40 1.93
CA ARG A 144 -14.26 1.66 2.54
C ARG A 144 -13.39 1.46 3.78
N LEU A 145 -13.82 0.58 4.70
CA LEU A 145 -13.05 0.22 5.88
C LEU A 145 -11.66 -0.30 5.52
N THR A 146 -11.60 -1.21 4.56
CA THR A 146 -10.32 -1.77 4.09
C THR A 146 -9.40 -0.67 3.54
N SER A 147 -9.94 0.25 2.73
CA SER A 147 -9.15 1.35 2.17
C SER A 147 -8.66 2.34 3.23
N ASP A 148 -9.51 2.68 4.21
CA ASP A 148 -9.14 3.52 5.35
C ASP A 148 -7.97 2.89 6.12
N LEU A 149 -8.06 1.59 6.42
CA LEU A 149 -7.01 0.86 7.11
C LEU A 149 -5.73 0.74 6.27
N THR A 150 -5.85 0.46 4.96
CA THR A 150 -4.71 0.41 4.02
C THR A 150 -3.94 1.73 4.05
N TYR A 151 -4.64 2.86 4.06
CA TYR A 151 -4.03 4.18 4.18
C TYR A 151 -3.30 4.35 5.52
N GLN A 152 -3.93 3.98 6.64
CA GLN A 152 -3.31 4.09 7.96
C GLN A 152 -2.06 3.19 8.08
N PHE A 153 -2.11 1.98 7.55
CA PHE A 153 -0.96 1.09 7.51
C PHE A 153 0.18 1.65 6.64
N SER A 154 -0.15 2.25 5.51
CA SER A 154 0.83 2.95 4.66
C SER A 154 1.53 4.09 5.41
N ARG A 155 0.79 4.86 6.23
CA ARG A 155 1.34 5.90 7.09
C ARG A 155 2.29 5.34 8.16
N MET A 156 1.89 4.25 8.81
CA MET A 156 2.73 3.57 9.82
C MET A 156 4.05 3.09 9.20
N LEU A 157 3.99 2.42 8.04
CA LEU A 157 5.18 1.91 7.38
C LEU A 157 6.08 3.03 6.84
N ARG A 158 5.51 4.12 6.34
CA ARG A 158 6.26 5.30 5.91
C ARG A 158 7.03 5.94 7.07
N SER A 159 6.37 6.10 8.22
CA SER A 159 7.01 6.58 9.43
C SER A 159 8.10 5.62 9.93
N TYR A 160 7.84 4.32 9.89
CA TYR A 160 8.83 3.29 10.23
C TYR A 160 10.05 3.34 9.30
N LEU A 161 9.83 3.47 7.99
CA LEU A 161 10.89 3.62 7.00
C LEU A 161 11.77 4.84 7.27
N GLU A 162 11.17 5.97 7.66
CA GLU A 162 11.93 7.17 7.99
C GLU A 162 12.78 6.98 9.26
N ARG A 163 12.25 6.29 10.26
CA ARG A 163 13.05 5.93 11.47
C ARG A 163 14.22 5.00 11.16
N LEU A 164 14.07 4.07 10.22
CA LEU A 164 15.19 3.23 9.78
C LEU A 164 16.30 4.06 9.14
N ARG A 165 15.94 5.08 8.37
CA ARG A 165 16.88 5.95 7.67
C ARG A 165 17.50 7.01 8.55
N ARG A 166 16.72 7.54 9.50
CA ARG A 166 17.10 8.65 10.39
C ARG A 166 16.69 8.35 11.83
N PRO A 167 17.40 7.43 12.50
CA PRO A 167 17.00 6.96 13.84
C PRO A 167 16.93 8.04 14.91
N THR A 168 17.65 9.14 14.72
CA THR A 168 17.76 10.26 15.70
C THR A 168 16.77 11.40 15.43
N GLU A 169 15.99 11.35 14.35
CA GLU A 169 15.09 12.43 13.94
C GLU A 169 13.62 12.01 14.12
N GLU A 170 13.11 12.02 15.35
CA GLU A 170 11.71 11.63 15.64
C GLU A 170 10.68 12.53 14.95
N ASP A 171 10.95 13.84 14.86
CA ASP A 171 10.05 14.80 14.17
C ASP A 171 9.91 14.48 12.68
N ALA A 172 10.97 14.03 12.02
CA ALA A 172 10.92 13.63 10.63
C ALA A 172 9.99 12.42 10.41
N ALA A 173 9.97 11.46 11.33
CA ALA A 173 9.08 10.31 11.28
C ALA A 173 7.60 10.71 11.47
N LEU A 174 7.33 11.68 12.36
CA LEU A 174 6.00 12.21 12.58
C LEU A 174 5.51 13.00 11.36
N ASP A 175 6.36 13.85 10.77
CA ASP A 175 6.05 14.58 9.56
C ASP A 175 5.66 13.64 8.40
N GLN A 176 6.42 12.56 8.24
CA GLN A 176 6.09 11.54 7.24
C GLN A 176 4.78 10.82 7.55
N TYR A 177 4.48 10.57 8.82
CA TYR A 177 3.20 10.00 9.23
C TYR A 177 2.01 10.90 8.88
N LEU A 178 2.17 12.22 8.99
CA LEU A 178 1.08 13.18 8.76
C LEU A 178 0.82 13.49 7.28
N ARG A 179 1.79 13.26 6.39
CA ARG A 179 1.63 13.56 4.96
C ARG A 179 0.57 12.71 4.29
N LYS A 180 -0.19 13.31 3.39
CA LYS A 180 -1.09 12.60 2.47
C LYS A 180 -0.34 11.94 1.32
N VAL A 181 -1.00 10.99 0.65
CA VAL A 181 -0.49 10.43 -0.59
C VAL A 181 -0.70 11.43 -1.72
N GLN A 182 0.38 11.76 -2.42
CA GLN A 182 0.32 12.63 -3.60
C GLN A 182 -0.13 11.81 -4.80
N ILE A 183 -1.15 12.27 -5.55
CA ILE A 183 -1.60 11.62 -6.78
C ILE A 183 -1.28 12.49 -7.99
N PHE A 184 -0.73 11.84 -9.01
CA PHE A 184 -0.59 12.39 -10.34
C PHE A 184 -1.57 11.68 -11.29
N LEU A 185 -2.44 12.46 -11.97
CA LEU A 185 -3.39 11.94 -12.95
C LEU A 185 -2.82 12.13 -14.36
N SER A 186 -2.34 11.05 -14.96
CA SER A 186 -1.87 11.03 -16.34
C SER A 186 -3.04 10.79 -17.29
N HIS A 187 -3.27 11.68 -18.25
CA HIS A 187 -4.36 11.58 -19.22
C HIS A 187 -4.03 12.26 -20.55
N SER A 188 -4.69 11.84 -21.63
CA SER A 188 -4.59 12.52 -22.93
C SER A 188 -5.38 13.83 -22.92
N LYS A 189 -4.72 14.96 -23.21
CA LYS A 189 -5.37 16.27 -23.34
C LYS A 189 -6.10 16.46 -24.68
N HIS A 190 -5.82 15.60 -25.65
CA HIS A 190 -6.44 15.65 -27.00
C HIS A 190 -7.69 14.81 -27.12
N ASP A 191 -8.01 14.09 -26.09
CA ASP A 191 -9.16 13.21 -25.97
C ASP A 191 -10.16 13.87 -25.01
N GLN A 192 -11.37 14.17 -25.50
CA GLN A 192 -12.40 14.77 -24.67
C GLN A 192 -12.77 13.88 -23.48
N ASP A 193 -12.77 12.56 -23.68
CA ASP A 193 -13.06 11.62 -22.60
C ASP A 193 -11.94 11.57 -21.56
N GLY A 194 -10.67 11.55 -21.98
CA GLY A 194 -9.53 11.57 -21.06
C GLY A 194 -9.57 12.79 -20.12
N GLY A 195 -9.78 13.99 -20.68
CA GLY A 195 -9.90 15.22 -19.89
C GLY A 195 -11.13 15.24 -18.99
N ARG A 196 -12.27 14.75 -19.47
CA ARG A 196 -13.52 14.65 -18.69
C ARG A 196 -13.39 13.69 -17.53
N ILE A 197 -12.82 12.51 -17.76
CA ILE A 197 -12.61 11.50 -16.71
C ILE A 197 -11.59 12.02 -15.69
N ALA A 198 -10.49 12.61 -16.13
CA ALA A 198 -9.49 13.18 -15.22
C ALA A 198 -10.10 14.27 -14.32
N LYS A 199 -10.94 15.14 -14.90
CA LYS A 199 -11.67 16.15 -14.12
C LYS A 199 -12.60 15.50 -13.11
N LEU A 200 -13.36 14.49 -13.51
CA LEU A 200 -14.28 13.76 -12.64
C LEU A 200 -13.54 13.05 -11.49
N VAL A 201 -12.43 12.35 -11.77
CA VAL A 201 -11.59 11.74 -10.75
C VAL A 201 -11.05 12.80 -9.79
N ARG A 202 -10.57 13.92 -10.32
CA ARG A 202 -10.08 15.05 -9.51
C ARG A 202 -11.19 15.60 -8.61
N GLU A 203 -12.37 15.90 -9.16
CA GLU A 203 -13.49 16.45 -8.40
C GLU A 203 -13.94 15.48 -7.29
N THR A 204 -14.04 14.19 -7.58
CA THR A 204 -14.36 13.16 -6.59
C THR A 204 -13.31 13.11 -5.48
N LEU A 205 -12.02 13.21 -5.82
CA LEU A 205 -10.93 13.24 -4.86
C LEU A 205 -10.90 14.55 -4.04
N PHE A 206 -11.30 15.69 -4.63
CA PHE A 206 -11.35 17.00 -3.93
C PHE A 206 -12.60 17.18 -3.05
N GLN A 207 -13.70 16.55 -3.37
CA GLN A 207 -14.94 16.67 -2.55
C GLN A 207 -14.74 16.17 -1.11
N GLY A 208 -13.63 15.49 -0.84
CA GLY A 208 -13.20 15.15 0.51
C GLY A 208 -14.03 14.06 1.19
N ASP A 209 -14.99 13.49 0.47
CA ASP A 209 -15.80 12.38 0.96
C ASP A 209 -15.13 11.03 0.70
N GLY A 210 -15.16 10.15 1.68
CA GLY A 210 -14.62 8.80 1.53
C GLY A 210 -13.10 8.78 1.35
N LEU A 211 -12.62 8.06 0.34
CA LEU A 211 -11.20 7.84 0.07
C LEU A 211 -10.45 9.10 -0.39
N ALA A 212 -11.17 10.12 -0.83
CA ALA A 212 -10.59 11.40 -1.26
C ALA A 212 -9.80 12.10 -0.14
N THR A 213 -10.15 11.88 1.13
CA THR A 213 -9.44 12.47 2.28
C THR A 213 -7.97 12.06 2.37
N PHE A 214 -7.57 10.97 1.70
CA PHE A 214 -6.23 10.39 1.80
C PHE A 214 -5.25 10.94 0.76
N PHE A 215 -5.76 11.71 -0.22
CA PHE A 215 -4.99 12.12 -1.37
C PHE A 215 -4.88 13.63 -1.48
N ASP A 216 -3.71 14.09 -1.96
CA ASP A 216 -3.52 15.42 -2.49
C ASP A 216 -3.27 15.33 -4.00
N VAL A 217 -4.02 16.11 -4.78
CA VAL A 217 -3.83 16.20 -6.23
C VAL A 217 -3.10 17.50 -6.54
N HIS A 218 -1.91 17.40 -7.11
CA HIS A 218 -1.12 18.58 -7.42
C HIS A 218 -1.51 19.21 -8.74
N ASP A 219 -1.59 20.54 -8.73
CA ASP A 219 -1.57 21.36 -9.92
C ASP A 219 -0.14 21.85 -10.21
N ILE A 220 0.21 21.97 -11.48
CA ILE A 220 1.52 22.47 -11.90
C ILE A 220 1.52 23.99 -11.69
N PRO A 221 2.48 24.55 -10.90
CA PRO A 221 2.56 25.99 -10.68
C PRO A 221 2.78 26.77 -11.97
N ILE A 222 2.15 27.92 -12.08
CA ILE A 222 2.34 28.84 -13.21
C ILE A 222 3.81 29.34 -13.22
N GLY A 223 4.42 29.38 -14.42
CA GLY A 223 5.79 29.90 -14.59
C GLY A 223 6.91 28.87 -14.50
N VAL A 224 6.61 27.62 -14.16
CA VAL A 224 7.58 26.52 -14.20
C VAL A 224 7.62 25.88 -15.60
N ARG A 225 8.83 25.46 -16.08
CA ARG A 225 8.92 24.70 -17.33
C ARG A 225 8.09 23.43 -17.23
N PHE A 226 7.06 23.35 -18.05
CA PHE A 226 6.02 22.32 -18.00
C PHE A 226 6.57 20.90 -18.07
N ASP A 227 7.55 20.67 -18.94
CA ASP A 227 8.18 19.38 -19.15
C ASP A 227 8.89 18.85 -17.87
N ARG A 228 9.70 19.69 -17.23
CA ARG A 228 10.43 19.32 -16.02
C ARG A 228 9.52 19.19 -14.80
N ALA A 229 8.55 20.09 -14.68
CA ALA A 229 7.61 20.06 -13.57
C ALA A 229 6.76 18.79 -13.57
N ILE A 230 6.21 18.38 -14.72
CA ILE A 230 5.44 17.15 -14.83
C ILE A 230 6.25 15.93 -14.41
N LEU A 231 7.45 15.74 -14.98
CA LEU A 231 8.26 14.58 -14.68
C LEU A 231 8.72 14.57 -13.21
N GLN A 232 8.99 15.75 -12.63
CA GLN A 232 9.29 15.85 -11.21
C GLN A 232 8.09 15.46 -10.32
N GLN A 233 6.87 15.85 -10.70
CA GLN A 233 5.65 15.47 -9.99
C GLN A 233 5.43 13.94 -10.04
N VAL A 234 5.60 13.32 -11.21
CA VAL A 234 5.52 11.88 -11.36
C VAL A 234 6.44 11.15 -10.38
N ARG A 235 7.69 11.63 -10.19
CA ARG A 235 8.69 10.99 -9.31
C ARG A 235 8.29 10.91 -7.84
N VAL A 236 7.44 11.81 -7.38
CA VAL A 236 7.08 11.97 -5.96
C VAL A 236 5.63 11.59 -5.66
N SER A 237 4.88 11.17 -6.68
CA SER A 237 3.45 10.87 -6.60
C SER A 237 3.16 9.39 -6.83
N ALA A 238 2.02 8.92 -6.36
CA ALA A 238 1.38 7.73 -6.91
C ALA A 238 0.64 8.12 -8.19
N VAL A 239 0.69 7.31 -9.22
CA VAL A 239 0.21 7.64 -10.56
C VAL A 239 -1.04 6.86 -10.92
N VAL A 240 -2.05 7.56 -11.44
CA VAL A 240 -3.20 6.94 -12.12
C VAL A 240 -3.13 7.32 -13.60
N ALA A 241 -2.96 6.32 -14.46
CA ALA A 241 -3.00 6.50 -15.90
C ALA A 241 -4.42 6.27 -16.41
N ILE A 242 -5.08 7.32 -16.89
CA ILE A 242 -6.42 7.25 -17.49
C ILE A 242 -6.26 6.85 -18.97
N HIS A 243 -6.30 5.53 -19.20
CA HIS A 243 -6.02 4.91 -20.47
C HIS A 243 -7.28 4.89 -21.35
N THR A 244 -7.40 5.86 -22.22
CA THR A 244 -8.40 6.01 -23.27
C THR A 244 -7.83 5.59 -24.61
N ASP A 245 -8.65 5.50 -25.65
CA ASP A 245 -8.25 5.03 -26.99
C ASP A 245 -7.02 5.77 -27.55
N SER A 246 -6.92 7.08 -27.33
CA SER A 246 -5.80 7.90 -27.82
C SER A 246 -4.60 7.99 -26.87
N TYR A 247 -4.67 7.45 -25.66
CA TYR A 247 -3.65 7.62 -24.61
C TYR A 247 -2.26 7.18 -25.07
N SER A 248 -2.16 5.95 -25.57
CA SER A 248 -0.89 5.32 -25.98
C SER A 248 -0.28 5.97 -27.23
N SER A 249 -1.07 6.67 -28.05
CA SER A 249 -0.59 7.41 -29.21
C SER A 249 0.13 8.72 -28.82
N ARG A 250 -0.08 9.23 -27.59
CA ARG A 250 0.47 10.49 -27.12
C ARG A 250 1.85 10.32 -26.47
N GLU A 251 2.82 11.04 -26.99
CA GLU A 251 4.21 10.97 -26.52
C GLU A 251 4.33 11.34 -25.04
N TRP A 252 3.62 12.37 -24.58
CA TRP A 252 3.67 12.79 -23.19
C TRP A 252 3.13 11.74 -22.24
N CYS A 253 2.00 11.12 -22.55
CA CYS A 253 1.44 10.04 -21.74
C CYS A 253 2.43 8.87 -21.60
N ARG A 254 3.09 8.49 -22.71
CA ARG A 254 4.14 7.45 -22.68
C ARG A 254 5.34 7.86 -21.82
N ARG A 255 5.80 9.12 -21.91
CA ARG A 255 6.91 9.63 -21.08
C ARG A 255 6.57 9.62 -19.61
N GLU A 256 5.35 9.98 -19.22
CA GLU A 256 4.88 9.92 -17.82
C GLU A 256 4.90 8.49 -17.27
N ILE A 257 4.45 7.50 -18.04
CA ILE A 257 4.52 6.08 -17.65
C ILE A 257 5.98 5.61 -17.53
N ILE A 258 6.83 5.93 -18.51
CA ILE A 258 8.26 5.59 -18.44
C ILE A 258 8.90 6.18 -17.20
N GLU A 259 8.61 7.43 -16.88
CA GLU A 259 9.15 8.10 -15.71
C GLU A 259 8.63 7.47 -14.41
N ALA A 260 7.33 7.16 -14.32
CA ALA A 260 6.75 6.45 -13.19
C ALA A 260 7.44 5.10 -12.94
N LYS A 261 7.72 4.34 -13.99
CA LYS A 261 8.43 3.07 -13.88
C LYS A 261 9.91 3.23 -13.55
N ARG A 262 10.59 4.23 -14.11
CA ARG A 262 11.99 4.55 -13.76
C ARG A 262 12.17 4.82 -12.29
N TRP A 263 11.26 5.57 -11.70
CA TRP A 263 11.30 5.92 -10.28
C TRP A 263 10.54 4.95 -9.40
N SER A 264 10.00 3.89 -10.02
CA SER A 264 9.32 2.81 -9.32
C SER A 264 8.20 3.29 -8.41
N VAL A 265 7.49 4.35 -8.81
CA VAL A 265 6.37 4.87 -8.03
C VAL A 265 5.15 3.97 -8.19
N PRO A 266 4.24 3.92 -7.19
CA PRO A 266 2.97 3.23 -7.31
C PRO A 266 2.19 3.69 -8.53
N LEU A 267 1.75 2.77 -9.38
CA LEU A 267 1.08 3.05 -10.66
C LEU A 267 -0.11 2.11 -10.85
N VAL A 268 -1.26 2.70 -11.18
CA VAL A 268 -2.48 1.98 -11.56
C VAL A 268 -2.97 2.50 -12.90
N VAL A 269 -3.40 1.59 -13.77
CA VAL A 269 -4.05 1.94 -15.04
C VAL A 269 -5.57 1.88 -14.87
N ALA A 270 -6.23 3.02 -15.04
CA ALA A 270 -7.68 3.10 -15.22
C ALA A 270 -7.99 2.85 -16.69
N ASN A 271 -8.41 1.63 -17.03
CA ASN A 271 -8.74 1.28 -18.41
C ASN A 271 -10.12 1.84 -18.80
N CYS A 272 -10.09 2.89 -19.58
CA CYS A 272 -11.24 3.63 -20.10
C CYS A 272 -11.36 3.50 -21.64
N ILE A 273 -10.71 2.51 -22.25
CA ILE A 273 -10.79 2.26 -23.69
C ILE A 273 -12.25 2.00 -24.05
N ALA A 274 -12.76 2.75 -25.02
CA ALA A 274 -14.14 2.67 -25.49
C ALA A 274 -14.28 1.73 -26.70
N ASP A 275 -13.36 1.82 -27.66
CA ASP A 275 -13.33 1.02 -28.88
C ASP A 275 -12.01 0.24 -29.00
N ALA A 276 -10.90 0.93 -29.19
CA ALA A 276 -9.59 0.31 -29.35
C ALA A 276 -8.45 1.23 -28.87
N ASP A 277 -7.35 0.63 -28.38
CA ASP A 277 -6.12 1.37 -28.17
C ASP A 277 -5.45 1.65 -29.53
N GLU A 278 -5.36 2.91 -29.92
CA GLU A 278 -4.85 3.34 -31.23
C GLU A 278 -3.43 2.83 -31.54
N ARG A 279 -2.62 2.55 -30.53
CA ARG A 279 -1.21 2.19 -30.77
C ARG A 279 -0.70 0.97 -30.02
N GLY A 280 -1.21 0.70 -28.83
CA GLY A 280 -0.59 -0.20 -27.88
C GLY A 280 0.72 0.39 -27.30
N PHE A 281 0.96 0.18 -26.00
CA PHE A 281 2.15 0.66 -25.34
C PHE A 281 2.70 -0.39 -24.38
N PRO A 282 3.86 -1.03 -24.68
CA PRO A 282 4.34 -2.21 -23.96
C PRO A 282 4.67 -1.94 -22.48
N TYR A 283 4.99 -0.71 -22.12
CA TYR A 283 5.34 -0.35 -20.74
C TYR A 283 4.14 -0.16 -19.81
N MET A 284 2.92 -0.45 -20.26
CA MET A 284 1.74 -0.54 -19.40
C MET A 284 1.52 -1.95 -18.82
N GLY A 285 2.38 -2.91 -19.12
CA GLY A 285 2.42 -4.22 -18.48
C GLY A 285 2.94 -4.17 -17.05
N ASN A 286 2.76 -5.27 -16.29
CA ASN A 286 3.20 -5.45 -14.90
C ASN A 286 2.68 -4.39 -13.91
N VAL A 287 1.54 -3.78 -14.20
CA VAL A 287 0.84 -2.83 -13.33
C VAL A 287 -0.62 -3.21 -13.21
N PRO A 288 -1.26 -2.94 -12.09
CA PRO A 288 -2.70 -3.20 -11.93
C PRO A 288 -3.51 -2.41 -12.94
N VAL A 289 -4.46 -3.09 -13.57
CA VAL A 289 -5.41 -2.48 -14.50
C VAL A 289 -6.81 -2.60 -13.91
N VAL A 290 -7.47 -1.47 -13.69
CA VAL A 290 -8.86 -1.41 -13.23
C VAL A 290 -9.72 -0.96 -14.40
N ARG A 291 -10.68 -1.81 -14.82
CA ARG A 291 -11.62 -1.44 -15.86
C ARG A 291 -12.53 -0.32 -15.32
N MET A 292 -12.62 0.75 -16.06
CA MET A 292 -13.48 1.90 -15.76
C MET A 292 -14.36 2.18 -16.97
N ASP A 293 -15.68 2.14 -16.76
CA ASP A 293 -16.61 2.71 -17.74
C ASP A 293 -16.62 4.24 -17.54
N PRO A 294 -16.32 5.04 -18.56
CA PRO A 294 -16.41 6.50 -18.48
C PRO A 294 -17.77 7.03 -18.03
N ARG A 295 -18.82 6.20 -18.11
CA ARG A 295 -20.19 6.53 -17.69
C ARG A 295 -20.49 6.13 -16.25
N ALA A 296 -19.64 5.30 -15.63
CA ALA A 296 -19.85 4.75 -14.28
C ALA A 296 -18.84 5.35 -13.30
N VAL A 297 -19.26 6.36 -12.54
CA VAL A 297 -18.45 7.11 -11.58
C VAL A 297 -18.04 6.26 -10.36
N ASP A 298 -18.83 5.24 -10.02
CA ASP A 298 -18.62 4.33 -8.90
C ASP A 298 -17.31 3.52 -8.95
N ARG A 299 -16.68 3.49 -10.10
CA ARG A 299 -15.37 2.84 -10.30
C ARG A 299 -14.17 3.67 -9.80
N ILE A 300 -14.35 4.95 -9.52
CA ILE A 300 -13.27 5.83 -9.02
C ILE A 300 -12.76 5.33 -7.66
N ASP A 301 -13.67 4.94 -6.78
CA ASP A 301 -13.29 4.38 -5.48
C ASP A 301 -12.47 3.09 -5.61
N GLN A 302 -12.75 2.26 -6.62
CA GLN A 302 -11.97 1.05 -6.87
C GLN A 302 -10.56 1.37 -7.37
N ILE A 303 -10.40 2.41 -8.19
CA ILE A 303 -9.08 2.89 -8.63
C ILE A 303 -8.30 3.43 -7.43
N ALA A 304 -8.94 4.26 -6.59
CA ALA A 304 -8.33 4.82 -5.39
C ALA A 304 -7.91 3.72 -4.40
N ALA A 305 -8.80 2.76 -4.14
CA ALA A 305 -8.49 1.61 -3.28
C ALA A 305 -7.30 0.79 -3.83
N ARG A 306 -7.30 0.52 -5.15
CA ARG A 306 -6.18 -0.21 -5.77
C ARG A 306 -4.87 0.56 -5.70
N LEU A 307 -4.92 1.88 -5.85
CA LEU A 307 -3.72 2.73 -5.71
C LEU A 307 -3.18 2.70 -4.28
N LEU A 308 -4.04 2.72 -3.26
CA LEU A 308 -3.63 2.57 -1.86
C LEU A 308 -2.97 1.22 -1.60
N ASP A 309 -3.47 0.13 -2.17
CA ASP A 309 -2.84 -1.18 -2.08
C ASP A 309 -1.42 -1.17 -2.67
N GLU A 310 -1.22 -0.52 -3.81
CA GLU A 310 0.10 -0.39 -4.42
C GLU A 310 1.04 0.50 -3.59
N VAL A 311 0.52 1.54 -2.94
CA VAL A 311 1.27 2.39 -2.00
C VAL A 311 1.71 1.58 -0.77
N LEU A 312 0.81 0.78 -0.20
CA LEU A 312 1.12 -0.08 0.94
C LEU A 312 2.21 -1.10 0.58
N LYS A 313 2.10 -1.77 -0.57
CA LYS A 313 3.11 -2.71 -1.07
C LYS A 313 4.47 -2.06 -1.28
N ASP A 314 4.50 -0.85 -1.83
CA ASP A 314 5.73 -0.08 -2.04
C ASP A 314 6.44 0.22 -0.70
N PHE A 315 5.70 0.65 0.33
CA PHE A 315 6.29 0.89 1.65
C PHE A 315 6.76 -0.40 2.33
N LEU A 316 6.01 -1.49 2.24
CA LEU A 316 6.43 -2.80 2.74
C LEU A 316 7.74 -3.24 2.08
N TRP A 317 7.83 -3.09 0.76
CA TRP A 317 9.02 -3.43 0.01
C TRP A 317 10.22 -2.57 0.43
N ARG A 318 10.05 -1.25 0.53
CA ARG A 318 11.12 -0.33 0.96
C ARG A 318 11.61 -0.63 2.36
N CYS A 319 10.74 -0.96 3.29
CA CYS A 319 11.12 -1.39 4.63
C CYS A 319 11.98 -2.67 4.59
N ARG A 320 11.58 -3.67 3.77
CA ARG A 320 12.37 -4.90 3.57
C ARG A 320 13.77 -4.60 3.03
N ILE A 321 13.88 -3.75 2.03
CA ILE A 321 15.15 -3.36 1.44
C ILE A 321 16.05 -2.67 2.46
N GLU A 322 15.54 -1.71 3.22
CA GLU A 322 16.35 -0.98 4.20
C GLU A 322 16.89 -1.92 5.29
N LEU A 323 16.08 -2.86 5.79
CA LEU A 323 16.57 -3.87 6.74
C LEU A 323 17.58 -4.83 6.11
N ALA A 324 17.37 -5.25 4.87
CA ALA A 324 18.31 -6.10 4.15
C ALA A 324 19.67 -5.40 3.95
N LYS A 325 19.68 -4.12 3.62
CA LYS A 325 20.90 -3.31 3.50
C LYS A 325 21.67 -3.13 4.81
N MET A 326 20.96 -3.11 5.94
CA MET A 326 21.59 -3.01 7.27
C MET A 326 22.29 -4.31 7.68
N SER A 327 21.89 -5.45 7.11
CA SER A 327 22.39 -6.78 7.48
C SER A 327 23.40 -7.36 6.49
N SER A 328 23.61 -6.76 5.30
CA SER A 328 24.43 -7.35 4.23
C SER A 328 25.13 -6.26 3.40
N SER A 329 26.32 -6.58 2.85
CA SER A 329 26.93 -5.73 1.83
C SER A 329 26.09 -5.79 0.55
N CYS A 330 25.79 -4.63 -0.02
CA CYS A 330 24.91 -4.48 -1.17
C CYS A 330 25.55 -3.66 -2.30
N ASP A 331 26.88 -3.64 -2.41
CA ASP A 331 27.61 -2.76 -3.34
C ASP A 331 27.22 -3.02 -4.81
N ASP A 332 27.05 -4.30 -5.18
CA ASP A 332 26.69 -4.72 -6.53
C ASP A 332 25.23 -5.19 -6.65
N VAL A 333 24.38 -4.75 -5.71
CA VAL A 333 22.97 -5.12 -5.68
C VAL A 333 22.09 -3.92 -6.01
N VAL A 334 21.13 -4.13 -6.93
CA VAL A 334 20.08 -3.15 -7.24
C VAL A 334 18.73 -3.76 -6.89
N PHE A 335 17.98 -3.11 -6.00
CA PHE A 335 16.66 -3.54 -5.59
C PHE A 335 15.58 -2.91 -6.46
N LEU A 336 14.73 -3.76 -7.03
CA LEU A 336 13.58 -3.37 -7.84
C LEU A 336 12.29 -3.61 -7.03
N PRO A 337 11.31 -2.70 -7.04
CA PRO A 337 10.05 -2.89 -6.29
C PRO A 337 9.06 -3.79 -7.02
N ARG A 338 9.39 -4.25 -8.22
CA ARG A 338 8.58 -5.11 -9.10
C ARG A 338 9.47 -6.06 -9.88
N PRO A 339 8.91 -7.13 -10.47
CA PRO A 339 9.65 -7.96 -11.40
C PRO A 339 10.34 -7.12 -12.49
N PRO A 340 11.58 -7.47 -12.88
CA PRO A 340 12.36 -6.69 -13.84
C PRO A 340 11.69 -6.62 -15.23
N GLU A 341 11.84 -5.47 -15.86
CA GLU A 341 11.43 -5.19 -17.24
C GLU A 341 12.61 -4.60 -18.01
N LEU A 342 12.51 -4.42 -19.32
CA LEU A 342 13.56 -3.77 -20.13
C LEU A 342 13.96 -2.39 -19.60
N ILE A 343 12.98 -1.64 -19.06
CA ILE A 343 13.24 -0.33 -18.47
C ILE A 343 14.12 -0.44 -17.20
N SER A 344 14.04 -1.55 -16.47
CA SER A 344 14.88 -1.80 -15.29
C SER A 344 16.35 -1.94 -15.69
N LEU A 345 16.61 -2.58 -16.83
CA LEU A 345 17.98 -2.69 -17.39
C LEU A 345 18.52 -1.33 -17.87
N ALA A 346 17.64 -0.51 -18.49
CA ALA A 346 18.01 0.83 -18.93
C ALA A 346 18.43 1.75 -17.75
N ASN A 347 17.88 1.51 -16.55
CA ASN A 347 18.22 2.29 -15.36
C ASN A 347 19.57 1.90 -14.71
N LEU A 348 20.22 0.85 -15.17
CA LEU A 348 21.54 0.43 -14.65
C LEU A 348 22.68 1.36 -15.04
N GLU A 349 22.48 2.35 -15.93
CA GLU A 349 23.36 3.48 -16.32
C GLU A 349 24.87 3.17 -16.17
N GLY A 350 25.42 2.37 -17.08
CA GLY A 350 26.87 2.02 -17.06
C GLY A 350 27.25 0.86 -16.11
N ARG A 351 26.39 0.49 -15.15
CA ARG A 351 26.60 -0.71 -14.33
C ARG A 351 26.35 -2.01 -15.11
N ALA A 352 25.63 -1.97 -16.22
CA ALA A 352 25.38 -3.15 -17.06
C ALA A 352 26.64 -3.80 -17.65
N SER A 353 27.81 -3.15 -17.55
CA SER A 353 29.13 -3.68 -17.90
C SER A 353 29.81 -4.43 -16.77
N ALA A 354 29.35 -4.30 -15.54
CA ALA A 354 29.81 -5.03 -14.35
C ALA A 354 28.84 -6.15 -13.98
N ASP A 355 29.28 -7.08 -13.15
CA ASP A 355 28.41 -8.12 -12.58
C ASP A 355 27.49 -7.48 -11.55
N VAL A 356 26.20 -7.35 -11.87
CA VAL A 356 25.16 -6.72 -11.02
C VAL A 356 24.08 -7.73 -10.69
N THR A 357 23.68 -7.79 -9.44
CA THR A 357 22.52 -8.57 -9.01
C THR A 357 21.29 -7.67 -8.90
N LEU A 358 20.24 -7.97 -9.66
CA LEU A 358 18.92 -7.35 -9.52
C LEU A 358 18.07 -8.19 -8.57
N VAL A 359 17.65 -7.60 -7.45
CA VAL A 359 16.78 -8.24 -6.46
C VAL A 359 15.39 -7.64 -6.56
N TYR A 360 14.38 -8.50 -6.69
CA TYR A 360 12.98 -8.11 -6.87
C TYR A 360 12.06 -8.91 -5.92
N PRO A 361 10.79 -8.46 -5.72
CA PRO A 361 9.85 -9.17 -4.86
C PRO A 361 9.52 -10.58 -5.37
N ASP A 362 9.31 -11.52 -4.45
CA ASP A 362 8.78 -12.85 -4.78
C ASP A 362 7.42 -12.78 -5.51
N PRO A 363 7.08 -13.77 -6.36
CA PRO A 363 7.80 -15.01 -6.62
C PRO A 363 8.95 -14.85 -7.63
N PRO A 364 9.88 -15.83 -7.73
CA PRO A 364 10.89 -15.86 -8.77
C PRO A 364 10.27 -15.82 -10.18
N LEU A 365 10.97 -15.21 -11.13
CA LEU A 365 10.60 -15.26 -12.54
C LEU A 365 10.59 -16.70 -13.07
N GLY A 366 9.74 -16.97 -14.02
CA GLY A 366 9.77 -18.24 -14.75
C GLY A 366 11.07 -18.43 -15.51
N SER A 367 11.44 -19.68 -15.77
CA SER A 367 12.72 -20.02 -16.43
C SER A 367 12.88 -19.37 -17.82
N GLU A 368 11.79 -19.22 -18.56
CA GLU A 368 11.83 -18.59 -19.88
C GLU A 368 12.04 -17.06 -19.77
N GLU A 369 11.41 -16.43 -18.78
CA GLU A 369 11.63 -15.00 -18.52
C GLU A 369 13.08 -14.73 -18.09
N GLN A 370 13.64 -15.55 -17.19
CA GLN A 370 15.04 -15.45 -16.79
C GLN A 370 15.98 -15.60 -17.99
N ARG A 371 15.74 -16.58 -18.86
CA ARG A 371 16.52 -16.81 -20.08
C ARG A 371 16.51 -15.62 -21.02
N LEU A 372 15.37 -14.94 -21.19
CA LEU A 372 15.30 -13.72 -22.01
C LEU A 372 16.22 -12.61 -21.45
N PHE A 373 16.23 -12.41 -20.15
CA PHE A 373 17.09 -11.43 -19.49
C PHE A 373 18.56 -11.81 -19.62
N GLU A 374 18.94 -13.08 -19.45
CA GLU A 374 20.31 -13.59 -19.62
C GLU A 374 20.86 -13.32 -21.04
N VAL A 375 20.01 -13.45 -22.07
CA VAL A 375 20.41 -13.14 -23.45
C VAL A 375 20.63 -11.63 -23.65
N ILE A 376 19.76 -10.77 -23.06
CA ILE A 376 19.84 -9.31 -23.25
C ILE A 376 20.97 -8.71 -22.37
N ALA A 377 21.14 -9.21 -21.18
CA ALA A 377 22.06 -8.67 -20.16
C ALA A 377 22.80 -9.79 -19.43
N PRO A 378 23.77 -10.47 -20.08
CA PRO A 378 24.42 -11.69 -19.57
C PRO A 378 25.23 -11.48 -18.29
N LYS A 379 25.53 -10.24 -17.92
CA LYS A 379 26.22 -9.87 -16.68
C LYS A 379 25.27 -9.49 -15.53
N VAL A 380 23.98 -9.48 -15.79
CA VAL A 380 22.95 -9.17 -14.81
C VAL A 380 22.39 -10.47 -14.25
N ARG A 381 22.55 -10.69 -12.95
CA ARG A 381 21.97 -11.83 -12.23
C ARG A 381 20.62 -11.42 -11.65
N LEU A 382 19.57 -12.19 -11.92
CA LEU A 382 18.24 -11.96 -11.37
C LEU A 382 18.00 -12.86 -10.15
N ARG A 383 17.50 -12.27 -9.06
CA ARG A 383 17.12 -13.00 -7.84
C ARG A 383 15.83 -12.44 -7.26
N SER A 384 14.93 -13.33 -6.87
CA SER A 384 13.88 -12.91 -5.95
C SER A 384 14.49 -12.56 -4.58
N LEU A 385 13.78 -11.83 -3.76
CA LEU A 385 14.28 -11.44 -2.43
C LEU A 385 14.61 -12.69 -1.58
N THR A 386 13.76 -13.72 -1.63
CA THR A 386 13.99 -14.97 -0.87
C THR A 386 15.23 -15.70 -1.37
N GLU A 387 15.45 -15.81 -2.68
CA GLU A 387 16.64 -16.43 -3.26
C GLU A 387 17.91 -15.69 -2.83
N TRP A 388 17.91 -14.36 -2.92
CA TRP A 388 19.05 -13.53 -2.56
C TRP A 388 19.38 -13.64 -1.05
N LEU A 389 18.36 -13.57 -0.17
CA LEU A 389 18.56 -13.73 1.27
C LEU A 389 19.13 -15.12 1.63
N ALA A 390 18.69 -16.17 0.95
CA ALA A 390 19.23 -17.51 1.15
C ALA A 390 20.72 -17.60 0.76
N GLU A 391 21.13 -17.01 -0.37
CA GLU A 391 22.53 -16.98 -0.81
C GLU A 391 23.42 -16.21 0.18
N VAL A 392 22.97 -15.05 0.66
CA VAL A 392 23.72 -14.22 1.63
C VAL A 392 23.88 -14.93 2.98
N SER A 393 22.84 -15.65 3.43
CA SER A 393 22.90 -16.39 4.70
C SER A 393 23.87 -17.57 4.68
N VAL A 394 24.18 -18.12 3.52
CA VAL A 394 25.15 -19.23 3.35
C VAL A 394 26.59 -18.72 3.34
N THR A 395 26.78 -17.45 2.95
CA THR A 395 28.13 -16.83 2.80
C THR A 395 28.59 -16.06 4.04
N ALA A 396 27.71 -15.85 5.02
CA ALA A 396 27.96 -15.20 6.31
C ALA A 396 28.19 -16.23 7.42
#